data_4778a59981da2eb91d08904c8d50bfcc
#
_entry.id   4778a59981da2eb91d08904c8d50bfcc
#
_cell.length_a   1.000
_cell.length_b   1.000
_cell.length_c   1.000
_cell.angle_alpha   90.00
_cell.angle_beta   90.00
_cell.angle_gamma   90.00
#
_symmetry.space_group_name_H-M   'P 1'
#
loop_
_entity.id
_entity.type
_entity.pdbx_description
1 polymer ?
#
loop_
_entity_poly.entity_id
_entity_poly.type
_entity_poly.pdbx_seq_one_letter_code
_entity_poly.pdbx_strand_id
1 'polypeptide(L)'
;KKAIARLPLVDKVTFSGAVPGEEVATFLSNRRKSDALKQNRLYEMLVCDPDYIDAYGLQLVAGRGFSEDYGDDVNKLVVNESAVRNLGIASNEEALGEEIEVECTDAPMQIIGVVKDYHQQALNKNYTPIMLIHKDKIGWLPQRYISIVMKSGDPKELVSQVEEIWHRYFEDSSYDFFFLDQFFDHQYRQDEVFGVMIGCFTG
;
A
#
# COMPACT_ATOMS: atom_id res chain seq x y z
N LYS A 1 -0.60 -0.52 -17.37
CA LYS A 1 -1.91 -0.64 -16.71
C LYS A 1 -3.05 -0.80 -17.73
N LYS A 2 -3.29 0.22 -18.60
CA LYS A 2 -4.44 0.22 -19.53
C LYS A 2 -4.52 -1.01 -20.44
N ALA A 3 -3.38 -1.55 -20.88
CA ALA A 3 -3.35 -2.76 -21.72
C ALA A 3 -3.77 -4.01 -20.93
N ILE A 4 -3.27 -4.18 -19.71
CA ILE A 4 -3.60 -5.30 -18.82
C ILE A 4 -5.08 -5.25 -18.39
N ALA A 5 -5.59 -4.06 -18.04
CA ALA A 5 -6.99 -3.89 -17.62
C ALA A 5 -8.03 -4.25 -18.71
N ARG A 6 -7.61 -4.39 -19.97
CA ARG A 6 -8.49 -4.82 -21.08
C ARG A 6 -8.58 -6.32 -21.26
N LEU A 7 -7.77 -7.09 -20.55
CA LEU A 7 -7.80 -8.54 -20.63
C LEU A 7 -9.11 -9.07 -20.01
N PRO A 8 -9.77 -10.07 -20.62
CA PRO A 8 -11.08 -10.57 -20.18
C PRO A 8 -11.08 -11.11 -18.75
N LEU A 9 -9.97 -11.73 -18.33
CA LEU A 9 -9.79 -12.33 -17.02
C LEU A 9 -9.41 -11.32 -15.91
N VAL A 10 -9.18 -10.05 -16.25
CA VAL A 10 -8.80 -9.01 -15.30
C VAL A 10 -10.03 -8.31 -14.75
N ASP A 11 -10.11 -8.23 -13.42
CA ASP A 11 -11.10 -7.43 -12.71
C ASP A 11 -10.54 -6.04 -12.41
N LYS A 12 -9.40 -5.99 -11.72
CA LYS A 12 -8.75 -4.73 -11.30
C LYS A 12 -7.24 -4.78 -11.52
N VAL A 13 -6.64 -3.62 -11.70
CA VAL A 13 -5.17 -3.46 -11.81
C VAL A 13 -4.76 -2.24 -11.00
N THR A 14 -3.78 -2.41 -10.13
CA THR A 14 -3.21 -1.30 -9.36
C THR A 14 -1.69 -1.29 -9.38
N PHE A 15 -1.10 -0.10 -9.19
CA PHE A 15 0.33 0.10 -8.98
C PHE A 15 0.61 0.47 -7.53
N SER A 16 1.67 -0.11 -6.96
CA SER A 16 2.09 0.23 -5.60
C SER A 16 3.60 0.06 -5.38
N GLY A 17 4.10 0.70 -4.32
CA GLY A 17 5.48 0.52 -3.85
C GLY A 17 5.68 -0.76 -3.05
N ALA A 18 4.63 -1.29 -2.45
CA ALA A 18 4.61 -2.55 -1.71
C ALA A 18 3.23 -3.21 -1.83
N VAL A 19 3.16 -4.52 -1.62
CA VAL A 19 1.92 -5.29 -1.51
C VAL A 19 1.61 -5.59 -0.05
N PRO A 20 0.35 -5.84 0.35
CA PRO A 20 0.05 -6.32 1.70
C PRO A 20 0.86 -7.59 2.05
N GLY A 21 1.38 -7.65 3.27
CA GLY A 21 2.31 -8.70 3.72
C GLY A 21 3.79 -8.39 3.51
N GLU A 22 4.14 -7.35 2.74
CA GLU A 22 5.50 -6.91 2.52
C GLU A 22 5.84 -5.67 3.36
N GLU A 23 7.06 -5.62 3.89
CA GLU A 23 7.54 -4.45 4.62
C GLU A 23 7.70 -3.25 3.68
N VAL A 24 7.10 -2.11 4.05
CA VAL A 24 7.29 -0.87 3.31
C VAL A 24 8.70 -0.34 3.57
N ALA A 25 9.51 -0.30 2.51
CA ALA A 25 10.93 0.08 2.63
C ALA A 25 11.17 1.57 2.87
N THR A 26 10.13 2.42 2.76
CA THR A 26 10.28 3.87 2.86
C THR A 26 9.62 4.41 4.11
N PHE A 27 10.42 5.05 4.94
CA PHE A 27 9.98 5.76 6.13
C PHE A 27 10.30 7.24 5.97
N LEU A 28 9.30 8.10 6.19
CA LEU A 28 9.49 9.54 6.22
C LEU A 28 9.08 10.10 7.57
N SER A 29 9.74 11.19 7.93
CA SER A 29 9.53 11.92 9.18
C SER A 29 8.43 12.96 8.97
N ASN A 30 7.25 12.71 9.54
CA ASN A 30 6.06 13.51 9.31
C ASN A 30 5.47 14.01 10.62
N ARG A 31 4.72 15.12 10.56
CA ARG A 31 4.02 15.69 11.73
C ARG A 31 2.73 16.39 11.30
N ARG A 32 1.82 16.56 12.24
CA ARG A 32 0.70 17.47 12.06
C ARG A 32 1.20 18.91 12.00
N LYS A 33 0.71 19.68 11.05
CA LYS A 33 0.99 21.12 10.97
C LYS A 33 0.48 21.87 12.20
N SER A 34 -0.63 21.41 12.78
CA SER A 34 -1.24 21.98 13.99
C SER A 34 -0.53 21.56 15.29
N ASP A 35 0.47 20.65 15.25
CA ASP A 35 1.17 20.18 16.45
C ASP A 35 2.05 21.29 17.03
N ALA A 36 1.65 21.80 18.21
CA ALA A 36 2.38 22.85 18.94
C ALA A 36 3.81 22.42 19.33
N LEU A 37 4.03 21.13 19.57
CA LEU A 37 5.34 20.58 19.97
C LEU A 37 6.24 20.29 18.77
N LYS A 38 5.71 20.37 17.54
CA LYS A 38 6.42 20.08 16.28
C LYS A 38 7.18 18.76 16.31
N GLN A 39 6.59 17.74 16.92
CA GLN A 39 7.21 16.42 17.04
C GLN A 39 7.09 15.64 15.75
N ASN A 40 8.19 15.42 15.08
CA ASN A 40 8.27 14.52 13.95
C ASN A 40 8.21 13.07 14.41
N ARG A 41 7.48 12.25 13.65
CA ARG A 41 7.39 10.80 13.87
C ARG A 41 7.55 10.08 12.54
N LEU A 42 8.09 8.86 12.59
CA LEU A 42 8.28 8.04 11.41
C LEU A 42 6.99 7.33 11.03
N TYR A 43 6.67 7.36 9.74
CA TYR A 43 5.55 6.67 9.13
C TYR A 43 6.04 5.88 7.93
N GLU A 44 5.48 4.71 7.73
CA GLU A 44 5.62 3.98 6.48
C GLU A 44 4.91 4.75 5.37
N MET A 45 5.64 5.08 4.31
CA MET A 45 5.11 5.82 3.16
C MET A 45 4.91 4.86 2.00
N LEU A 46 3.67 4.47 1.76
CA LEU A 46 3.31 3.57 0.69
C LEU A 46 2.76 4.35 -0.50
N VAL A 47 3.55 4.37 -1.58
CA VAL A 47 3.11 4.96 -2.84
C VAL A 47 2.12 4.04 -3.53
N CYS A 48 0.99 4.57 -3.99
CA CYS A 48 -0.02 3.80 -4.70
C CYS A 48 -0.82 4.65 -5.69
N ASP A 49 -1.49 3.98 -6.60
CA ASP A 49 -2.46 4.61 -7.49
C ASP A 49 -3.88 4.61 -6.88
N PRO A 50 -4.86 5.32 -7.49
CA PRO A 50 -6.21 5.40 -6.95
C PRO A 50 -6.93 4.07 -6.77
N ASP A 51 -6.57 3.04 -7.54
CA ASP A 51 -7.26 1.75 -7.50
C ASP A 51 -6.75 0.83 -6.36
N TYR A 52 -5.69 1.21 -5.63
CA TYR A 52 -5.05 0.38 -4.61
C TYR A 52 -6.02 -0.08 -3.51
N ILE A 53 -6.76 0.85 -2.93
CA ILE A 53 -7.69 0.58 -1.82
C ILE A 53 -8.75 -0.43 -2.26
N ASP A 54 -9.33 -0.22 -3.45
CA ASP A 54 -10.38 -1.07 -3.99
C ASP A 54 -9.83 -2.43 -4.49
N ALA A 55 -8.65 -2.46 -5.08
CA ALA A 55 -8.03 -3.69 -5.57
C ALA A 55 -7.69 -4.67 -4.43
N TYR A 56 -7.27 -4.17 -3.28
CA TYR A 56 -6.99 -4.98 -2.10
C TYR A 56 -8.17 -5.10 -1.13
N GLY A 57 -9.33 -4.50 -1.45
CA GLY A 57 -10.52 -4.54 -0.60
C GLY A 57 -10.30 -3.89 0.76
N LEU A 58 -9.43 -2.87 0.86
CA LEU A 58 -9.18 -2.17 2.10
C LEU A 58 -10.43 -1.39 2.52
N GLN A 59 -10.83 -1.56 3.78
CA GLN A 59 -12.04 -0.92 4.30
C GLN A 59 -11.76 0.55 4.64
N LEU A 60 -12.45 1.48 3.96
CA LEU A 60 -12.51 2.88 4.39
C LEU A 60 -13.39 2.99 5.63
N VAL A 61 -12.88 3.59 6.70
CA VAL A 61 -13.61 3.85 7.95
C VAL A 61 -14.00 5.32 8.09
N ALA A 62 -13.33 6.23 7.37
CA ALA A 62 -13.73 7.62 7.25
C ALA A 62 -13.26 8.21 5.91
N GLY A 63 -13.98 9.19 5.38
CA GLY A 63 -13.62 9.90 4.15
C GLY A 63 -13.66 9.05 2.88
N ARG A 64 -12.67 9.22 2.01
CA ARG A 64 -12.56 8.57 0.70
C ARG A 64 -11.13 8.20 0.31
N GLY A 65 -10.98 7.29 -0.66
CA GLY A 65 -9.71 7.03 -1.33
C GLY A 65 -9.34 8.11 -2.35
N PHE A 66 -8.19 7.93 -3.01
CA PHE A 66 -7.81 8.73 -4.17
C PHE A 66 -8.76 8.49 -5.34
N SER A 67 -8.91 9.51 -6.21
CA SER A 67 -9.66 9.39 -7.44
C SER A 67 -9.06 10.29 -8.52
N GLU A 68 -9.07 9.82 -9.78
CA GLU A 68 -8.68 10.61 -10.92
C GLU A 68 -9.67 11.76 -11.22
N ASP A 69 -10.90 11.69 -10.70
CA ASP A 69 -11.94 12.71 -10.87
C ASP A 69 -11.66 13.99 -10.06
N TYR A 70 -10.80 13.90 -9.05
CA TYR A 70 -10.38 15.03 -8.21
C TYR A 70 -8.95 15.43 -8.55
N GLY A 71 -8.78 16.48 -9.33
CA GLY A 71 -7.49 16.91 -9.88
C GLY A 71 -6.39 17.27 -8.87
N ASP A 72 -6.71 17.39 -7.57
CA ASP A 72 -5.75 17.75 -6.50
C ASP A 72 -5.38 16.56 -5.58
N ASP A 73 -5.83 15.36 -5.88
CA ASP A 73 -5.55 14.19 -5.04
C ASP A 73 -4.06 13.82 -4.97
N VAL A 74 -3.24 14.31 -5.89
CA VAL A 74 -1.76 14.23 -5.82
C VAL A 74 -1.22 14.88 -4.54
N ASN A 75 -1.91 15.88 -3.98
CA ASN A 75 -1.53 16.60 -2.76
C ASN A 75 -2.28 16.11 -1.51
N LYS A 76 -2.89 14.92 -1.58
CA LYS A 76 -3.67 14.36 -0.48
C LYS A 76 -3.02 13.09 0.08
N LEU A 77 -3.44 12.72 1.28
CA LEU A 77 -3.05 11.49 1.98
C LEU A 77 -4.28 10.65 2.31
N VAL A 78 -4.11 9.34 2.26
CA VAL A 78 -4.98 8.40 2.96
C VAL A 78 -4.12 7.71 4.02
N VAL A 79 -4.63 7.57 5.23
CA VAL A 79 -3.88 7.01 6.37
C VAL A 79 -4.62 5.81 6.95
N ASN A 80 -3.93 4.95 7.71
CA ASN A 80 -4.61 3.92 8.48
C ASN A 80 -4.93 4.39 9.91
N GLU A 81 -5.78 3.65 10.64
CA GLU A 81 -6.17 3.98 12.02
C GLU A 81 -4.95 4.09 12.97
N SER A 82 -3.92 3.27 12.76
CA SER A 82 -2.67 3.34 13.51
C SER A 82 -1.93 4.67 13.30
N ALA A 83 -1.97 5.23 12.09
CA ALA A 83 -1.40 6.55 11.82
C ALA A 83 -2.22 7.66 12.49
N VAL A 84 -3.56 7.57 12.50
CA VAL A 84 -4.44 8.52 13.21
C VAL A 84 -4.09 8.56 14.70
N ARG A 85 -3.99 7.40 15.34
CA ARG A 85 -3.59 7.29 16.75
C ARG A 85 -2.18 7.83 17.00
N ASN A 86 -1.24 7.52 16.12
CA ASN A 86 0.15 7.99 16.23
C ASN A 86 0.26 9.52 16.08
N LEU A 87 -0.58 10.12 15.23
CA LEU A 87 -0.70 11.59 15.09
C LEU A 87 -1.34 12.26 16.32
N GLY A 88 -1.88 11.50 17.27
CA GLY A 88 -2.58 12.03 18.44
C GLY A 88 -3.92 12.67 18.09
N ILE A 89 -4.60 12.17 17.04
CA ILE A 89 -5.93 12.61 16.62
C ILE A 89 -6.96 11.73 17.33
N ALA A 90 -8.06 12.32 17.83
CA ALA A 90 -8.98 11.63 18.73
C ALA A 90 -9.90 10.64 18.02
N SER A 91 -10.25 10.89 16.76
CA SER A 91 -11.11 9.99 15.96
C SER A 91 -10.71 9.97 14.48
N ASN A 92 -11.22 8.97 13.76
CA ASN A 92 -10.98 8.85 12.32
C ASN A 92 -11.64 9.99 11.53
N GLU A 93 -12.78 10.48 12.00
CA GLU A 93 -13.51 11.60 11.39
C GLU A 93 -12.76 12.93 11.59
N GLU A 94 -12.17 13.13 12.77
CA GLU A 94 -11.36 14.33 13.05
C GLU A 94 -10.04 14.35 12.24
N ALA A 95 -9.59 13.21 11.76
CA ALA A 95 -8.41 13.15 10.89
C ALA A 95 -8.67 13.77 9.50
N LEU A 96 -9.92 13.77 9.05
CA LEU A 96 -10.26 14.33 7.74
C LEU A 96 -10.05 15.83 7.71
N GLY A 97 -9.27 16.28 6.74
CA GLY A 97 -8.93 17.70 6.59
C GLY A 97 -7.68 18.14 7.36
N GLU A 98 -7.14 17.32 8.28
CA GLU A 98 -5.87 17.63 8.94
C GLU A 98 -4.72 17.75 7.94
N GLU A 99 -3.88 18.76 8.14
CA GLU A 99 -2.70 19.01 7.33
C GLU A 99 -1.46 18.37 7.96
N ILE A 100 -0.77 17.58 7.18
CA ILE A 100 0.45 16.88 7.56
C ILE A 100 1.65 17.48 6.80
N GLU A 101 2.65 17.94 7.54
CA GLU A 101 3.94 18.28 6.97
C GLU A 101 4.71 16.98 6.72
N VAL A 102 4.79 16.60 5.44
CA VAL A 102 5.47 15.39 4.97
C VAL A 102 6.88 15.78 4.54
N GLU A 103 7.88 15.05 5.05
CA GLU A 103 9.26 15.23 4.64
C GLU A 103 9.40 15.07 3.10
N CYS A 104 10.23 15.90 2.50
CA CYS A 104 10.45 15.95 1.04
C CYS A 104 9.26 16.47 0.22
N THR A 105 8.30 17.13 0.82
CA THR A 105 7.25 17.86 0.07
C THR A 105 7.30 19.36 0.34
N ASP A 106 7.00 20.17 -0.68
CA ASP A 106 7.09 21.63 -0.59
C ASP A 106 5.93 22.25 0.22
N ALA A 107 4.84 21.51 0.36
CA ALA A 107 3.63 21.98 1.06
C ALA A 107 3.01 20.85 1.88
N PRO A 108 2.29 21.19 2.96
CA PRO A 108 1.53 20.21 3.72
C PRO A 108 0.52 19.46 2.84
N MET A 109 0.31 18.20 3.17
CA MET A 109 -0.67 17.35 2.50
C MET A 109 -1.88 17.12 3.41
N GLN A 110 -3.07 17.11 2.85
CA GLN A 110 -4.31 16.96 3.60
C GLN A 110 -4.77 15.51 3.64
N ILE A 111 -5.18 15.02 4.81
CA ILE A 111 -5.81 13.71 4.96
C ILE A 111 -7.23 13.77 4.38
N ILE A 112 -7.54 12.88 3.42
CA ILE A 112 -8.86 12.77 2.79
C ILE A 112 -9.59 11.47 3.14
N GLY A 113 -8.89 10.51 3.69
CA GLY A 113 -9.48 9.23 4.05
C GLY A 113 -8.69 8.49 5.10
N VAL A 114 -9.39 7.61 5.81
CA VAL A 114 -8.82 6.69 6.78
C VAL A 114 -9.25 5.28 6.42
N VAL A 115 -8.28 4.39 6.23
CA VAL A 115 -8.53 2.96 6.08
C VAL A 115 -8.38 2.25 7.42
N LYS A 116 -9.16 1.19 7.62
CA LYS A 116 -9.00 0.30 8.76
C LYS A 116 -7.57 -0.26 8.78
N ASP A 117 -7.06 -0.53 9.97
CA ASP A 117 -5.77 -1.21 10.10
C ASP A 117 -5.80 -2.56 9.38
N TYR A 118 -4.76 -2.84 8.62
CA TYR A 118 -4.54 -4.09 7.90
C TYR A 118 -3.08 -4.53 8.05
N HIS A 119 -2.81 -5.80 7.83
CA HIS A 119 -1.45 -6.32 7.91
C HIS A 119 -0.66 -5.98 6.65
N GLN A 120 0.05 -4.85 6.71
CA GLN A 120 1.01 -4.47 5.67
C GLN A 120 2.30 -5.27 5.81
N GLN A 121 2.71 -5.59 7.02
CA GLN A 121 3.81 -6.51 7.32
C GLN A 121 3.28 -7.92 7.61
N ALA A 122 4.17 -8.85 7.96
CA ALA A 122 3.79 -10.21 8.34
C ALA A 122 2.72 -10.22 9.45
N LEU A 123 1.82 -11.21 9.40
CA LEU A 123 0.64 -11.30 10.25
C LEU A 123 0.93 -11.36 11.75
N ASN A 124 2.14 -11.76 12.14
CA ASN A 124 2.62 -11.83 13.53
C ASN A 124 3.11 -10.47 14.08
N LYS A 125 3.18 -9.43 13.24
CA LYS A 125 3.58 -8.07 13.65
C LYS A 125 2.37 -7.20 13.97
N ASN A 126 2.59 -6.22 14.86
CA ASN A 126 1.58 -5.20 15.15
C ASN A 126 1.31 -4.33 13.92
N TYR A 127 0.12 -3.73 13.88
CA TYR A 127 -0.20 -2.72 12.87
C TYR A 127 0.74 -1.53 12.98
N THR A 128 1.33 -1.14 11.86
CA THR A 128 2.23 0.00 11.75
C THR A 128 1.48 1.24 11.26
N PRO A 129 1.91 2.46 11.63
CA PRO A 129 1.33 3.68 11.11
C PRO A 129 1.75 3.89 9.65
N ILE A 130 0.78 3.83 8.74
CA ILE A 130 0.98 3.90 7.29
C ILE A 130 0.30 5.15 6.73
N MET A 131 1.00 5.84 5.85
CA MET A 131 0.46 6.90 5.01
C MET A 131 0.52 6.48 3.54
N LEU A 132 -0.63 6.33 2.91
CA LEU A 132 -0.74 6.14 1.48
C LEU A 132 -0.54 7.49 0.79
N ILE A 133 0.32 7.52 -0.21
CA ILE A 133 0.64 8.71 -0.99
C ILE A 133 0.40 8.44 -2.47
N HIS A 134 -0.15 9.42 -3.16
CA HIS A 134 -0.44 9.29 -4.59
C HIS A 134 0.85 9.07 -5.39
N LYS A 135 0.81 8.13 -6.34
CA LYS A 135 1.96 7.68 -7.15
C LYS A 135 2.74 8.79 -7.86
N ASP A 136 2.09 9.92 -8.16
CA ASP A 136 2.69 11.04 -8.89
C ASP A 136 3.22 12.14 -7.97
N LYS A 137 3.12 11.99 -6.63
CA LYS A 137 3.54 13.05 -5.69
C LYS A 137 5.04 13.11 -5.50
N ILE A 138 5.67 11.99 -5.29
CA ILE A 138 7.12 11.91 -5.01
C ILE A 138 7.75 10.97 -6.04
N GLY A 139 8.34 11.56 -7.08
CA GLY A 139 8.79 10.83 -8.26
C GLY A 139 9.96 9.84 -8.02
N TRP A 140 10.68 9.93 -6.89
CA TRP A 140 11.73 8.99 -6.55
C TRP A 140 11.24 7.78 -5.72
N LEU A 141 9.99 7.81 -5.23
CA LEU A 141 9.40 6.65 -4.55
C LEU A 141 9.14 5.54 -5.57
N PRO A 142 9.68 4.34 -5.36
CA PRO A 142 9.58 3.28 -6.34
C PRO A 142 8.16 2.70 -6.39
N GLN A 143 7.62 2.59 -7.59
CA GLN A 143 6.43 1.79 -7.90
C GLN A 143 6.93 0.41 -8.33
N ARG A 144 6.94 -0.56 -7.41
CA ARG A 144 7.58 -1.87 -7.63
C ARG A 144 6.64 -2.90 -8.19
N TYR A 145 5.34 -2.77 -7.93
CA TYR A 145 4.36 -3.81 -8.20
C TYR A 145 3.25 -3.31 -9.12
N ILE A 146 2.89 -4.20 -10.03
CA ILE A 146 1.63 -4.16 -10.76
C ILE A 146 0.80 -5.33 -10.23
N SER A 147 -0.22 -5.03 -9.44
CA SER A 147 -1.09 -6.06 -8.87
C SER A 147 -2.36 -6.19 -9.71
N ILE A 148 -2.73 -7.43 -9.98
CA ILE A 148 -3.86 -7.77 -10.84
C ILE A 148 -4.83 -8.62 -10.04
N VAL A 149 -6.06 -8.13 -9.89
CA VAL A 149 -7.18 -8.91 -9.37
C VAL A 149 -7.82 -9.65 -10.54
N MET A 150 -7.84 -10.97 -10.42
CA MET A 150 -8.35 -11.84 -11.46
C MET A 150 -9.84 -12.16 -11.21
N LYS A 151 -10.64 -12.18 -12.29
CA LYS A 151 -11.95 -12.82 -12.31
C LYS A 151 -11.78 -14.35 -12.27
N SER A 152 -12.89 -15.08 -12.15
CA SER A 152 -12.86 -16.55 -12.29
C SER A 152 -12.31 -16.95 -13.66
N GLY A 153 -11.38 -17.92 -13.69
CA GLY A 153 -10.74 -18.40 -14.90
C GLY A 153 -9.43 -19.15 -14.63
N ASP A 154 -8.68 -19.45 -15.69
CA ASP A 154 -7.37 -20.11 -15.56
C ASP A 154 -6.25 -19.07 -15.29
N PRO A 155 -5.58 -19.14 -14.14
CA PRO A 155 -4.47 -18.24 -13.83
C PRO A 155 -3.30 -18.34 -14.82
N LYS A 156 -3.06 -19.52 -15.41
CA LYS A 156 -1.96 -19.71 -16.38
C LYS A 156 -2.22 -18.93 -17.67
N GLU A 157 -3.48 -18.88 -18.10
CA GLU A 157 -3.86 -18.08 -19.27
C GLU A 157 -3.62 -16.60 -19.01
N LEU A 158 -4.03 -16.09 -17.84
CA LEU A 158 -3.81 -14.70 -17.47
C LEU A 158 -2.32 -14.36 -17.42
N VAL A 159 -1.50 -15.20 -16.75
CA VAL A 159 -0.05 -14.99 -16.64
C VAL A 159 0.58 -14.90 -18.03
N SER A 160 0.25 -15.83 -18.95
CA SER A 160 0.79 -15.79 -20.31
C SER A 160 0.40 -14.54 -21.08
N GLN A 161 -0.88 -14.10 -20.97
CA GLN A 161 -1.34 -12.86 -21.62
C GLN A 161 -0.66 -11.61 -21.06
N VAL A 162 -0.40 -11.58 -19.73
CA VAL A 162 0.32 -10.46 -19.09
C VAL A 162 1.79 -10.45 -19.49
N GLU A 163 2.44 -11.62 -19.57
CA GLU A 163 3.81 -11.78 -20.03
C GLU A 163 4.02 -11.27 -21.46
N GLU A 164 3.11 -11.59 -22.40
CA GLU A 164 3.12 -11.06 -23.75
C GLU A 164 3.02 -9.53 -23.78
N ILE A 165 2.15 -8.95 -22.94
CA ILE A 165 2.03 -7.50 -22.80
C ILE A 165 3.33 -6.92 -22.22
N TRP A 166 3.90 -7.58 -21.19
CA TRP A 166 5.13 -7.14 -20.55
C TRP A 166 6.27 -7.02 -21.55
N HIS A 167 6.57 -8.09 -22.29
CA HIS A 167 7.64 -8.10 -23.28
C HIS A 167 7.43 -7.13 -24.45
N ARG A 168 6.20 -6.76 -24.74
CA ARG A 168 5.90 -5.72 -25.75
C ARG A 168 6.35 -4.33 -25.31
N TYR A 169 6.33 -4.03 -24.01
CA TYR A 169 6.69 -2.73 -23.46
C TYR A 169 8.08 -2.69 -22.83
N PHE A 170 8.61 -3.85 -22.44
CA PHE A 170 9.86 -4.00 -21.71
C PHE A 170 10.65 -5.18 -22.29
N GLU A 171 11.15 -5.04 -23.52
CA GLU A 171 11.76 -6.13 -24.29
C GLU A 171 12.93 -6.83 -23.57
N ASP A 172 13.77 -6.05 -22.84
CA ASP A 172 14.99 -6.54 -22.18
C ASP A 172 14.82 -6.76 -20.66
N SER A 173 13.59 -6.68 -20.14
CA SER A 173 13.33 -6.80 -18.70
C SER A 173 12.83 -8.20 -18.35
N SER A 174 13.30 -8.74 -17.23
CA SER A 174 12.76 -9.98 -16.68
C SER A 174 11.28 -9.79 -16.34
N TYR A 175 10.50 -10.84 -16.50
CA TYR A 175 9.12 -10.94 -16.06
C TYR A 175 9.06 -11.87 -14.86
N ASP A 176 8.86 -11.30 -13.70
CA ASP A 176 8.72 -12.04 -12.44
C ASP A 176 7.33 -11.82 -11.88
N PHE A 177 6.69 -12.87 -11.41
CA PHE A 177 5.37 -12.79 -10.78
C PHE A 177 5.26 -13.74 -9.60
N PHE A 178 4.33 -13.47 -8.73
CA PHE A 178 3.92 -14.37 -7.65
C PHE A 178 2.42 -14.22 -7.37
N PHE A 179 1.83 -15.24 -6.78
CA PHE A 179 0.46 -15.18 -6.29
C PHE A 179 0.47 -14.74 -4.83
N LEU A 180 -0.33 -13.72 -4.52
CA LEU A 180 -0.33 -13.09 -3.20
C LEU A 180 -0.77 -14.05 -2.09
N ASP A 181 -1.71 -14.96 -2.36
CA ASP A 181 -2.13 -16.01 -1.45
C ASP A 181 -0.99 -16.96 -1.10
N GLN A 182 -0.21 -17.41 -2.10
CA GLN A 182 0.98 -18.23 -1.88
C GLN A 182 2.07 -17.49 -1.13
N PHE A 183 2.22 -16.20 -1.36
CA PHE A 183 3.16 -15.35 -0.63
C PHE A 183 2.83 -15.31 0.87
N PHE A 184 1.55 -15.14 1.23
CA PHE A 184 1.10 -15.21 2.62
C PHE A 184 1.30 -16.60 3.22
N ASP A 185 0.94 -17.67 2.50
CA ASP A 185 1.12 -19.06 2.96
C ASP A 185 2.59 -19.38 3.25
N HIS A 186 3.50 -18.86 2.41
CA HIS A 186 4.94 -19.06 2.61
C HIS A 186 5.45 -18.34 3.87
N GLN A 187 5.00 -17.10 4.10
CA GLN A 187 5.36 -16.36 5.32
C GLN A 187 4.85 -17.08 6.58
N TYR A 188 3.61 -17.56 6.56
CA TYR A 188 3.02 -18.27 7.69
C TYR A 188 3.80 -19.55 8.04
N ARG A 189 4.19 -20.33 7.04
CA ARG A 189 4.99 -21.55 7.27
C ARG A 189 6.37 -21.25 7.80
N GLN A 190 7.02 -20.19 7.40
CA GLN A 190 8.33 -19.80 7.94
C GLN A 190 8.24 -19.44 9.43
N ASP A 191 7.21 -18.75 9.84
CA ASP A 191 6.97 -18.38 11.24
C ASP A 191 6.68 -19.62 12.11
N GLU A 192 5.90 -20.59 11.62
CA GLU A 192 5.65 -21.85 12.31
C GLU A 192 6.94 -22.68 12.51
N VAL A 193 7.75 -22.81 11.46
CA VAL A 193 9.02 -23.53 11.52
C VAL A 193 9.99 -22.87 12.50
N PHE A 194 10.06 -21.55 12.53
CA PHE A 194 10.88 -20.80 13.47
C PHE A 194 10.40 -20.98 14.92
N GLY A 195 9.08 -20.95 15.15
CA GLY A 195 8.48 -21.21 16.46
C GLY A 195 8.80 -22.62 16.99
N VAL A 196 8.76 -23.63 16.12
CA VAL A 196 9.12 -25.02 16.47
C VAL A 196 10.61 -25.14 16.78
N MET A 197 11.51 -24.49 16.02
CA MET A 197 12.95 -24.53 16.31
C MET A 197 13.29 -23.88 17.65
N ILE A 198 12.70 -22.73 18.00
CA ILE A 198 12.90 -22.12 19.32
C ILE A 198 12.41 -23.04 20.43
N GLY A 199 11.27 -23.68 20.27
CA GLY A 199 10.74 -24.64 21.23
C GLY A 199 11.68 -25.83 21.48
N CYS A 200 12.46 -26.28 20.49
CA CYS A 200 13.45 -27.32 20.62
C CYS A 200 14.72 -26.91 21.40
N PHE A 201 15.03 -25.62 21.47
CA PHE A 201 16.21 -25.12 22.19
C PHE A 201 15.93 -24.66 23.63
N THR A 202 14.66 -24.57 24.04
CA THR A 202 14.22 -24.11 25.37
C THR A 202 13.65 -25.23 26.25
N GLY A 203 13.71 -26.49 25.79
CA GLY A 203 13.24 -27.68 26.51
C GLY A 203 14.35 -28.37 27.30
#